data_d809875f1bfe9a46899e9e5f328aa871
#
_entry.id   d809875f1bfe9a46899e9e5f328aa871
#
_cell.length_a   1.000
_cell.length_b   1.000
_cell.length_c   1.000
_cell.angle_alpha   90.00
_cell.angle_beta   90.00
_cell.angle_gamma   90.00
#
_symmetry.space_group_name_H-M   'P 1'
#
loop_
_entity.id
_entity.type
_entity.pdbx_description
1 polymer ?
#
loop_
_entity_poly.entity_id
_entity_poly.type
_entity_poly.pdbx_seq_one_letter_code
_entity_poly.pdbx_strand_id
1 'polypeptide(L)'
;LGLRLCEHDSNISYFDGSTLHYYKSERKHQVKHHAIHDLIKWRDEIKNLWGVDYKEIDEIGIIIDPWRHNLPTDNENFFPVIEGYKHLPSNCKVYRIDHHYAHALSCWPMEEKKSNIQVVIDGFGDENIAWTVFKNDKILKQGFLKENGSLGVAMCKFGEELGIKFSHDLDIAGKLMGLQSYGNIDLD
;
A
#
# COMPACT_ATOMS: atom_id res chain seq x y z
N LEU A 1 -1.94 6.04 14.07
CA LEU A 1 -2.46 6.48 12.77
C LEU A 1 -1.71 5.77 11.64
N GLY A 2 -2.42 5.25 10.64
CA GLY A 2 -1.84 4.69 9.41
C GLY A 2 -2.12 5.62 8.22
N LEU A 3 -1.10 5.91 7.42
CA LEU A 3 -1.18 6.79 6.26
C LEU A 3 -0.63 6.11 5.01
N ARG A 4 -1.42 6.12 3.93
CA ARG A 4 -0.99 5.85 2.57
C ARG A 4 -1.20 7.12 1.75
N LEU A 5 -0.13 7.80 1.37
CA LEU A 5 -0.17 9.11 0.72
C LEU A 5 0.62 9.13 -0.59
N CYS A 6 0.37 10.17 -1.38
CA CYS A 6 1.13 10.57 -2.57
C CYS A 6 1.04 9.65 -3.79
N GLU A 7 0.46 8.50 -3.66
CA GLU A 7 0.25 7.54 -4.74
C GLU A 7 -1.24 7.24 -4.90
N HIS A 8 -1.56 6.39 -5.87
CA HIS A 8 -2.93 5.95 -6.07
C HIS A 8 -3.53 5.32 -4.80
N ASP A 9 -4.85 5.38 -4.69
CA ASP A 9 -5.61 4.73 -3.60
C ASP A 9 -5.25 5.22 -2.19
N SER A 10 -4.98 6.52 -2.05
CA SER A 10 -4.67 7.10 -0.74
C SER A 10 -5.74 6.80 0.30
N ASN A 11 -5.29 6.43 1.47
CA ASN A 11 -6.16 6.08 2.59
C ASN A 11 -5.55 6.47 3.93
N ILE A 12 -6.42 6.56 4.93
CA ILE A 12 -6.07 6.87 6.30
C ILE A 12 -6.78 5.87 7.22
N SER A 13 -6.09 5.34 8.19
CA SER A 13 -6.65 4.53 9.26
C SER A 13 -6.29 5.12 10.62
N TYR A 14 -7.23 5.13 11.54
CA TYR A 14 -7.04 5.66 12.90
C TYR A 14 -7.57 4.66 13.91
N PHE A 15 -6.74 4.34 14.91
CA PHE A 15 -7.12 3.49 16.03
C PHE A 15 -7.08 4.33 17.31
N ASP A 16 -8.21 4.43 18.00
CA ASP A 16 -8.39 5.24 19.20
C ASP A 16 -8.12 4.46 20.51
N GLY A 17 -7.62 3.23 20.40
CA GLY A 17 -7.44 2.29 21.50
C GLY A 17 -8.56 1.26 21.64
N SER A 18 -9.68 1.46 20.98
CA SER A 18 -10.83 0.54 20.99
C SER A 18 -11.39 0.26 19.60
N THR A 19 -11.45 1.26 18.75
CA THR A 19 -12.11 1.21 17.44
C THR A 19 -11.12 1.58 16.34
N LEU A 20 -11.15 0.81 15.25
CA LEU A 20 -10.43 1.12 14.02
C LEU A 20 -11.34 1.89 13.07
N HIS A 21 -10.97 3.13 12.78
CA HIS A 21 -11.59 3.99 11.79
C HIS A 21 -10.83 3.90 10.48
N TYR A 22 -11.54 3.89 9.34
CA TYR A 22 -10.92 3.80 8.03
C TYR A 22 -11.55 4.75 7.03
N TYR A 23 -10.70 5.44 6.28
CA TYR A 23 -11.07 6.37 5.22
C TYR A 23 -10.31 6.06 3.94
N LYS A 24 -11.04 5.89 2.84
CA LYS A 24 -10.48 5.74 1.49
C LYS A 24 -10.87 6.97 0.66
N SER A 25 -9.87 7.71 0.17
CA SER A 25 -10.10 8.99 -0.50
C SER A 25 -10.92 8.86 -1.79
N GLU A 26 -10.72 7.78 -2.56
CA GLU A 26 -11.50 7.55 -3.79
C GLU A 26 -13.00 7.43 -3.54
N ARG A 27 -13.41 6.85 -2.39
CA ARG A 27 -14.83 6.71 -2.06
C ARG A 27 -15.48 8.05 -1.74
N LYS A 28 -14.76 8.92 -1.03
CA LYS A 28 -15.25 10.26 -0.70
C LYS A 28 -15.33 11.16 -1.92
N HIS A 29 -14.28 11.15 -2.74
CA HIS A 29 -14.19 12.05 -3.89
C HIS A 29 -14.85 11.50 -5.16
N GLN A 30 -15.29 10.23 -5.16
CA GLN A 30 -15.85 9.53 -6.32
C GLN A 30 -14.89 9.56 -7.53
N VAL A 31 -13.58 9.57 -7.24
CA VAL A 31 -12.50 9.56 -8.23
C VAL A 31 -11.69 8.30 -8.01
N LYS A 32 -11.73 7.39 -8.99
CA LYS A 32 -10.99 6.13 -8.95
C LYS A 32 -9.49 6.41 -8.86
N HIS A 33 -8.78 5.63 -8.06
CA HIS A 33 -7.34 5.80 -7.78
C HIS A 33 -6.96 7.18 -7.23
N HIS A 34 -7.89 7.88 -6.57
CA HIS A 34 -7.63 9.20 -6.01
C HIS A 34 -6.45 9.18 -5.05
N ALA A 35 -5.53 10.14 -5.24
CA ALA A 35 -4.34 10.31 -4.42
C ALA A 35 -4.38 11.63 -3.64
N ILE A 36 -3.93 11.59 -2.39
CA ILE A 36 -3.68 12.78 -1.58
C ILE A 36 -2.20 13.15 -1.75
N HIS A 37 -1.92 14.10 -2.63
CA HIS A 37 -0.55 14.53 -2.92
C HIS A 37 -0.01 15.55 -1.92
N ASP A 38 -0.89 16.25 -1.21
CA ASP A 38 -0.51 17.19 -0.17
C ASP A 38 -0.26 16.46 1.14
N LEU A 39 1.00 16.45 1.59
CA LEU A 39 1.45 15.77 2.80
C LEU A 39 0.92 16.39 4.11
N ILE A 40 0.19 17.49 4.04
CA ILE A 40 -0.42 18.14 5.21
C ILE A 40 -1.93 17.92 5.26
N LYS A 41 -2.56 17.73 4.11
CA LYS A 41 -4.03 17.66 3.98
C LYS A 41 -4.68 16.56 4.82
N TRP A 42 -3.99 15.47 5.11
CA TRP A 42 -4.49 14.40 5.97
C TRP A 42 -4.87 14.90 7.37
N ARG A 43 -4.25 15.99 7.87
CA ARG A 43 -4.56 16.58 9.17
C ARG A 43 -5.98 17.14 9.21
N ASP A 44 -6.36 17.83 8.16
CA ASP A 44 -7.71 18.36 8.01
C ASP A 44 -8.72 17.21 7.81
N GLU A 45 -8.31 16.16 7.08
CA GLU A 45 -9.18 15.01 6.87
C GLU A 45 -9.51 14.30 8.18
N ILE A 46 -8.54 13.98 9.04
CA ILE A 46 -8.83 13.31 10.33
C ILE A 46 -9.64 14.20 11.27
N LYS A 47 -9.43 15.51 11.24
CA LYS A 47 -10.22 16.45 12.01
C LYS A 47 -11.66 16.51 11.52
N ASN A 48 -11.87 16.58 10.22
CA ASN A 48 -13.20 16.66 9.63
C ASN A 48 -13.98 15.34 9.75
N LEU A 49 -13.29 14.20 9.67
CA LEU A 49 -13.91 12.87 9.70
C LEU A 49 -14.21 12.40 11.12
N TRP A 50 -13.28 12.62 12.04
CA TRP A 50 -13.29 11.98 13.37
C TRP A 50 -13.13 12.96 14.52
N GLY A 51 -12.95 14.27 14.26
CA GLY A 51 -12.73 15.28 15.29
C GLY A 51 -11.34 15.24 15.95
N VAL A 52 -10.42 14.43 15.39
CA VAL A 52 -9.10 14.19 15.97
C VAL A 52 -8.14 15.32 15.59
N ASP A 53 -7.50 15.93 16.57
CA ASP A 53 -6.38 16.86 16.31
C ASP A 53 -5.11 16.03 16.03
N TYR A 54 -4.41 16.33 14.94
CA TYR A 54 -3.18 15.62 14.58
C TYR A 54 -2.10 15.68 15.67
N LYS A 55 -2.15 16.66 16.55
CA LYS A 55 -1.24 16.83 17.70
C LYS A 55 -1.47 15.79 18.81
N GLU A 56 -2.62 15.16 18.81
CA GLU A 56 -3.00 14.10 19.76
C GLU A 56 -2.52 12.71 19.29
N ILE A 57 -1.89 12.62 18.12
CA ILE A 57 -1.41 11.35 17.57
C ILE A 57 -0.04 11.03 18.17
N ASP A 58 0.05 9.89 18.83
CA ASP A 58 1.27 9.41 19.47
C ASP A 58 2.20 8.68 18.48
N GLU A 59 1.61 7.89 17.56
CA GLU A 59 2.36 7.08 16.61
C GLU A 59 1.73 7.13 15.21
N ILE A 60 2.59 7.22 14.19
CA ILE A 60 2.19 7.19 12.78
C ILE A 60 2.98 6.11 12.05
N GLY A 61 2.26 5.21 11.38
CA GLY A 61 2.83 4.37 10.32
C GLY A 61 2.52 5.01 8.97
N ILE A 62 3.55 5.23 8.13
CA ILE A 62 3.37 5.82 6.81
C ILE A 62 3.94 4.92 5.73
N ILE A 63 3.13 4.65 4.71
CA ILE A 63 3.53 4.03 3.45
C ILE A 63 3.62 5.15 2.42
N ILE A 64 4.83 5.45 1.94
CA ILE A 64 5.11 6.55 1.03
C ILE A 64 6.34 6.20 0.21
N ASP A 65 6.40 6.68 -1.04
CA ASP A 65 7.57 6.51 -1.91
C ASP A 65 8.83 7.09 -1.24
N PRO A 66 9.80 6.26 -0.86
CA PRO A 66 10.98 6.71 -0.13
C PRO A 66 11.87 7.64 -0.96
N TRP A 67 11.95 7.44 -2.27
CA TRP A 67 12.79 8.23 -3.17
C TRP A 67 12.33 9.69 -3.28
N ARG A 68 11.03 9.92 -3.33
CA ARG A 68 10.47 11.28 -3.41
C ARG A 68 10.69 12.10 -2.16
N HIS A 69 10.90 11.45 -1.03
CA HIS A 69 10.90 12.09 0.28
C HIS A 69 12.21 11.89 1.05
N ASN A 70 13.25 11.34 0.40
CA ASN A 70 14.54 11.04 1.02
C ASN A 70 14.41 10.22 2.31
N LEU A 71 13.56 9.21 2.29
CA LEU A 71 13.31 8.32 3.40
C LEU A 71 14.27 7.11 3.36
N PRO A 72 14.48 6.43 4.50
CA PRO A 72 15.27 5.20 4.51
C PRO A 72 14.69 4.13 3.59
N THR A 73 15.57 3.45 2.85
CA THR A 73 15.21 2.36 1.92
C THR A 73 15.69 0.99 2.40
N ASP A 74 16.18 0.89 3.64
CA ASP A 74 16.64 -0.35 4.23
C ASP A 74 15.48 -1.31 4.49
N ASN A 75 15.35 -2.30 3.60
CA ASN A 75 14.29 -3.30 3.68
C ASN A 75 14.53 -4.38 4.75
N GLU A 76 15.70 -4.43 5.37
CA GLU A 76 15.94 -5.29 6.54
C GLU A 76 15.29 -4.72 7.79
N ASN A 77 15.06 -3.41 7.81
CA ASN A 77 14.35 -2.72 8.87
C ASN A 77 12.99 -2.21 8.38
N PHE A 78 11.95 -3.02 8.50
CA PHE A 78 10.62 -2.70 7.98
C PHE A 78 9.92 -1.52 8.65
N PHE A 79 10.40 -1.10 9.81
CA PHE A 79 9.84 0.01 10.58
C PHE A 79 10.94 1.02 10.99
N PRO A 80 11.74 1.55 10.06
CA PRO A 80 12.70 2.57 10.41
C PRO A 80 11.97 3.82 10.93
N VAL A 81 12.44 4.34 12.05
CA VAL A 81 11.92 5.61 12.59
C VAL A 81 12.38 6.75 11.70
N ILE A 82 11.44 7.61 11.33
CA ILE A 82 11.72 8.81 10.55
C ILE A 82 11.85 9.97 11.50
N GLU A 83 13.06 10.51 11.63
CA GLU A 83 13.30 11.70 12.43
C GLU A 83 13.26 12.97 11.58
N GLY A 84 12.77 14.05 12.19
CA GLY A 84 12.82 15.39 11.55
C GLY A 84 11.91 15.57 10.34
N TYR A 85 10.96 14.67 10.12
CA TYR A 85 10.01 14.83 9.02
C TYR A 85 9.04 15.97 9.32
N LYS A 86 9.33 17.14 8.77
CA LYS A 86 8.71 18.45 9.14
C LYS A 86 7.18 18.53 8.94
N HIS A 87 6.58 17.58 8.23
CA HIS A 87 5.14 17.52 8.02
C HIS A 87 4.40 16.71 9.09
N LEU A 88 5.12 16.15 10.07
CA LEU A 88 4.57 15.30 11.13
C LEU A 88 4.78 15.96 12.49
N PRO A 89 3.97 15.64 13.51
CA PRO A 89 4.13 16.18 14.84
C PRO A 89 5.53 15.88 15.41
N SER A 90 6.16 16.86 16.04
CA SER A 90 7.53 16.72 16.57
C SER A 90 7.64 15.75 17.76
N ASN A 91 6.53 15.50 18.45
CA ASN A 91 6.42 14.59 19.59
C ASN A 91 5.84 13.23 19.23
N CYS A 92 5.54 12.99 17.96
CA CYS A 92 4.96 11.76 17.46
C CYS A 92 6.07 10.82 16.95
N LYS A 93 5.96 9.54 17.28
CA LYS A 93 6.80 8.50 16.67
C LYS A 93 6.30 8.17 15.27
N VAL A 94 7.18 8.28 14.30
CA VAL A 94 6.83 8.04 12.88
C VAL A 94 7.65 6.89 12.34
N TYR A 95 6.96 5.92 11.77
CA TYR A 95 7.55 4.75 11.15
C TYR A 95 7.25 4.74 9.66
N ARG A 96 8.27 4.60 8.82
CA ARG A 96 8.08 4.22 7.43
C ARG A 96 7.80 2.72 7.38
N ILE A 97 6.76 2.32 6.71
CA ILE A 97 6.42 0.92 6.53
C ILE A 97 6.74 0.54 5.09
N ASP A 98 7.57 -0.49 4.91
CA ASP A 98 7.87 -1.06 3.60
C ASP A 98 6.58 -1.51 2.89
N HIS A 99 6.48 -1.26 1.59
CA HIS A 99 5.28 -1.52 0.80
C HIS A 99 4.86 -2.99 0.83
N HIS A 100 5.77 -3.90 0.55
CA HIS A 100 5.47 -5.34 0.55
C HIS A 100 5.21 -5.87 1.96
N TYR A 101 5.89 -5.32 2.96
CA TYR A 101 5.61 -5.72 4.34
C TYR A 101 4.25 -5.24 4.81
N ALA A 102 3.78 -4.07 4.35
CA ALA A 102 2.42 -3.62 4.62
C ALA A 102 1.37 -4.58 4.02
N HIS A 103 1.60 -5.10 2.80
CA HIS A 103 0.76 -6.15 2.22
C HIS A 103 0.77 -7.43 3.07
N ALA A 104 1.93 -7.89 3.52
CA ALA A 104 2.03 -9.06 4.38
C ALA A 104 1.26 -8.88 5.70
N LEU A 105 1.40 -7.70 6.34
CA LEU A 105 0.67 -7.36 7.56
C LEU A 105 -0.86 -7.33 7.37
N SER A 106 -1.34 -6.95 6.20
CA SER A 106 -2.78 -6.83 5.92
C SER A 106 -3.53 -8.16 5.98
N CYS A 107 -2.81 -9.29 5.85
CA CYS A 107 -3.40 -10.62 5.92
C CYS A 107 -3.61 -11.11 7.38
N TRP A 108 -2.85 -10.59 8.34
CA TRP A 108 -2.88 -11.09 9.72
C TRP A 108 -4.25 -11.06 10.41
N PRO A 109 -5.07 -10.00 10.25
CA PRO A 109 -6.40 -9.98 10.87
C PRO A 109 -7.36 -11.04 10.34
N MET A 110 -7.06 -11.65 9.19
CA MET A 110 -7.89 -12.65 8.53
C MET A 110 -7.40 -14.09 8.79
N GLU A 111 -6.26 -14.26 9.43
CA GLU A 111 -5.69 -15.56 9.72
C GLU A 111 -6.03 -16.00 11.16
N GLU A 112 -6.53 -17.21 11.33
CA GLU A 112 -6.71 -17.82 12.67
C GLU A 112 -5.35 -18.05 13.36
N LYS A 113 -4.33 -18.27 12.56
CA LYS A 113 -2.95 -18.48 13.03
C LYS A 113 -1.97 -17.83 12.05
N LYS A 114 -1.08 -17.00 12.57
CA LYS A 114 -0.05 -16.35 11.76
C LYS A 114 0.79 -17.38 11.00
N SER A 115 0.85 -17.23 9.69
CA SER A 115 1.69 -18.06 8.83
C SER A 115 3.17 -17.73 9.04
N ASN A 116 4.01 -18.77 9.07
CA ASN A 116 5.46 -18.59 9.14
C ASN A 116 6.07 -18.11 7.81
N ILE A 117 5.35 -18.31 6.70
CA ILE A 117 5.75 -17.89 5.35
C ILE A 117 4.63 -17.06 4.77
N GLN A 118 4.99 -15.91 4.25
CA GLN A 118 4.08 -15.00 3.54
C GLN A 118 4.69 -14.68 2.18
N VAL A 119 3.88 -14.71 1.14
CA VAL A 119 4.27 -14.38 -0.23
C VAL A 119 3.47 -13.17 -0.67
N VAL A 120 4.17 -12.10 -1.00
CA VAL A 120 3.59 -10.89 -1.57
C VAL A 120 3.95 -10.83 -3.04
N ILE A 121 2.95 -10.67 -3.89
CA ILE A 121 3.09 -10.52 -5.35
C ILE A 121 2.31 -9.27 -5.74
N ASP A 122 3.00 -8.32 -6.36
CA ASP A 122 2.43 -7.03 -6.74
C ASP A 122 2.80 -6.65 -8.18
N GLY A 123 2.35 -5.49 -8.63
CA GLY A 123 2.90 -4.83 -9.80
C GLY A 123 4.37 -4.50 -9.57
N PHE A 124 4.62 -3.65 -8.64
CA PHE A 124 5.91 -3.40 -7.98
C PHE A 124 5.69 -2.49 -6.76
N GLY A 125 6.50 -2.70 -5.74
CA GLY A 125 6.57 -1.88 -4.54
C GLY A 125 7.80 -0.98 -4.52
N ASP A 126 8.29 -0.69 -3.31
CA ASP A 126 9.51 0.09 -3.09
C ASP A 126 10.68 -0.52 -3.89
N GLU A 127 11.54 0.32 -4.44
CA GLU A 127 12.73 -0.07 -5.21
C GLU A 127 12.47 -0.99 -6.43
N ASN A 128 11.26 -0.96 -6.98
CA ASN A 128 10.82 -1.86 -8.07
C ASN A 128 10.82 -3.35 -7.68
N ILE A 129 10.63 -3.67 -6.41
CA ILE A 129 10.45 -5.04 -5.94
C ILE A 129 9.08 -5.53 -6.41
N ALA A 130 9.05 -6.60 -7.21
CA ALA A 130 7.83 -7.15 -7.78
C ALA A 130 7.19 -8.23 -6.89
N TRP A 131 8.00 -8.95 -6.13
CA TRP A 131 7.53 -9.94 -5.18
C TRP A 131 8.50 -10.12 -4.01
N THR A 132 7.98 -10.50 -2.87
CA THR A 132 8.76 -10.80 -1.65
C THR A 132 8.22 -12.03 -0.96
N VAL A 133 9.12 -12.90 -0.54
CA VAL A 133 8.85 -14.01 0.37
C VAL A 133 9.40 -13.66 1.75
N PHE A 134 8.51 -13.59 2.73
CA PHE A 134 8.88 -13.43 4.12
C PHE A 134 8.85 -14.78 4.83
N LYS A 135 9.77 -14.98 5.76
CA LYS A 135 9.78 -16.10 6.72
C LYS A 135 10.03 -15.55 8.11
N ASN A 136 9.09 -15.76 9.02
CA ASN A 136 9.16 -15.22 10.38
C ASN A 136 9.47 -13.71 10.41
N ASP A 137 8.75 -12.94 9.61
CA ASP A 137 8.91 -11.49 9.45
C ASP A 137 10.28 -11.01 8.93
N LYS A 138 11.02 -11.90 8.31
CA LYS A 138 12.30 -11.55 7.64
C LYS A 138 12.18 -11.85 6.16
N ILE A 139 12.82 -11.01 5.35
CA ILE A 139 12.94 -11.27 3.91
C ILE A 139 13.75 -12.55 3.72
N LEU A 140 13.13 -13.54 3.10
CA LEU A 140 13.78 -14.74 2.65
C LEU A 140 14.28 -14.60 1.22
N LYS A 141 13.45 -14.01 0.36
CA LYS A 141 13.78 -13.79 -1.05
C LYS A 141 12.93 -12.68 -1.64
N GLN A 142 13.51 -11.93 -2.57
CA GLN A 142 12.83 -10.89 -3.35
C GLN A 142 13.12 -11.04 -4.84
N GLY A 143 12.21 -10.58 -5.68
CA GLY A 143 12.40 -10.45 -7.10
C GLY A 143 12.09 -9.04 -7.56
N PHE A 144 12.93 -8.54 -8.46
CA PHE A 144 12.87 -7.18 -8.98
C PHE A 144 12.26 -7.15 -10.37
N LEU A 145 11.51 -6.10 -10.68
CA LEU A 145 10.79 -5.95 -11.95
C LEU A 145 11.71 -6.14 -13.17
N LYS A 146 12.89 -5.56 -13.16
CA LYS A 146 13.85 -5.63 -14.29
C LYS A 146 14.44 -7.02 -14.52
N GLU A 147 14.63 -7.78 -13.46
CA GLU A 147 15.34 -9.06 -13.50
C GLU A 147 14.38 -10.25 -13.59
N ASN A 148 13.27 -10.18 -12.89
CA ASN A 148 12.37 -11.31 -12.69
C ASN A 148 10.98 -11.07 -13.32
N GLY A 149 10.73 -9.87 -13.83
CA GLY A 149 9.41 -9.47 -14.29
C GLY A 149 8.42 -9.29 -13.13
N SER A 150 7.18 -9.00 -13.47
CA SER A 150 6.09 -8.83 -12.51
C SER A 150 4.80 -9.42 -13.04
N LEU A 151 4.12 -10.18 -12.21
CA LEU A 151 2.81 -10.74 -12.56
C LEU A 151 1.77 -9.63 -12.77
N GLY A 152 1.75 -8.60 -11.90
CA GLY A 152 0.82 -7.48 -12.04
C GLY A 152 1.04 -6.70 -13.34
N VAL A 153 2.31 -6.42 -13.70
CA VAL A 153 2.63 -5.76 -14.98
C VAL A 153 2.28 -6.66 -16.16
N ALA A 154 2.52 -7.97 -16.07
CA ALA A 154 2.13 -8.92 -17.11
C ALA A 154 0.61 -8.92 -17.31
N MET A 155 -0.18 -8.93 -16.23
CA MET A 155 -1.65 -8.85 -16.32
C MET A 155 -2.11 -7.57 -17.03
N CYS A 156 -1.48 -6.43 -16.79
CA CYS A 156 -1.80 -5.21 -17.51
C CYS A 156 -1.55 -5.36 -19.01
N LYS A 157 -0.39 -5.88 -19.40
CA LYS A 157 -0.05 -6.11 -20.81
C LYS A 157 -1.00 -7.08 -21.49
N PHE A 158 -1.33 -8.20 -20.85
CA PHE A 158 -2.33 -9.12 -21.38
C PHE A 158 -3.69 -8.47 -21.57
N GLY A 159 -4.11 -7.64 -20.63
CA GLY A 159 -5.36 -6.92 -20.77
C GLY A 159 -5.37 -5.93 -21.94
N GLU A 160 -4.26 -5.25 -22.19
CA GLU A 160 -4.07 -4.38 -23.34
C GLU A 160 -4.17 -5.16 -24.67
N GLU A 161 -3.46 -6.30 -24.77
CA GLU A 161 -3.49 -7.17 -25.95
C GLU A 161 -4.88 -7.74 -26.24
N LEU A 162 -5.67 -8.01 -25.19
CA LEU A 162 -7.07 -8.41 -25.31
C LEU A 162 -8.02 -7.25 -25.66
N GLY A 163 -7.49 -6.03 -25.79
CA GLY A 163 -8.27 -4.83 -26.15
C GLY A 163 -9.17 -4.33 -25.01
N ILE A 164 -8.84 -4.61 -23.75
CA ILE A 164 -9.58 -4.10 -22.61
C ILE A 164 -9.43 -2.58 -22.57
N LYS A 165 -10.56 -1.87 -22.69
CA LYS A 165 -10.57 -0.40 -22.59
C LYS A 165 -10.44 0.03 -21.13
N PHE A 166 -9.59 1.01 -20.88
CA PHE A 166 -9.31 1.54 -19.55
C PHE A 166 -9.15 3.07 -19.57
N SER A 167 -9.38 3.69 -18.45
CA SER A 167 -9.12 5.12 -18.22
C SER A 167 -7.82 5.35 -17.45
N HIS A 168 -7.34 4.31 -16.76
CA HIS A 168 -6.11 4.31 -15.97
C HIS A 168 -5.50 2.90 -15.99
N ASP A 169 -4.19 2.78 -16.13
CA ASP A 169 -3.47 1.51 -16.27
C ASP A 169 -3.77 0.52 -15.14
N LEU A 170 -3.96 1.02 -13.91
CA LEU A 170 -4.34 0.23 -12.75
C LEU A 170 -5.73 -0.45 -12.88
N ASP A 171 -6.57 0.01 -13.82
CA ASP A 171 -7.87 -0.62 -14.07
C ASP A 171 -7.77 -1.93 -14.82
N ILE A 172 -6.70 -2.12 -15.60
CA ILE A 172 -6.58 -3.23 -16.55
C ILE A 172 -6.57 -4.56 -15.83
N ALA A 173 -5.72 -4.70 -14.81
CA ALA A 173 -5.61 -5.95 -14.05
C ALA A 173 -6.94 -6.35 -13.41
N GLY A 174 -7.65 -5.39 -12.81
CA GLY A 174 -8.97 -5.64 -12.22
C GLY A 174 -10.03 -6.04 -13.24
N LYS A 175 -10.04 -5.41 -14.43
CA LYS A 175 -10.94 -5.78 -15.53
C LYS A 175 -10.60 -7.15 -16.11
N LEU A 176 -9.31 -7.47 -16.25
CA LEU A 176 -8.86 -8.79 -16.69
C LEU A 176 -9.30 -9.88 -15.72
N MET A 177 -9.14 -9.66 -14.39
CA MET A 177 -9.66 -10.59 -13.38
C MET A 177 -11.17 -10.75 -13.46
N GLY A 178 -11.92 -9.69 -13.72
CA GLY A 178 -13.36 -9.76 -13.93
C GLY A 178 -13.74 -10.56 -15.17
N LEU A 179 -12.95 -10.49 -16.22
CA LEU A 179 -13.20 -11.19 -17.50
C LEU A 179 -13.18 -12.71 -17.36
N GLN A 180 -12.41 -13.27 -16.42
CA GLN A 180 -12.36 -14.71 -16.13
C GLN A 180 -13.74 -15.31 -15.84
N SER A 181 -14.69 -14.51 -15.32
CA SER A 181 -16.04 -14.98 -14.99
C SER A 181 -16.86 -15.37 -16.23
N TYR A 182 -16.42 -14.95 -17.42
CA TYR A 182 -17.09 -15.24 -18.71
C TYR A 182 -16.40 -16.34 -19.50
N GLY A 183 -15.27 -16.84 -19.00
CA GLY A 183 -14.51 -17.92 -19.62
C GLY A 183 -14.82 -19.30 -19.04
N ASN A 184 -14.45 -20.33 -19.77
CA ASN A 184 -14.39 -21.70 -19.27
C ASN A 184 -12.93 -22.11 -19.08
N ILE A 185 -12.68 -23.00 -18.11
CA ILE A 185 -11.36 -23.61 -17.96
C ILE A 185 -11.23 -24.67 -19.07
N ASP A 186 -10.27 -24.46 -19.96
CA ASP A 186 -9.83 -25.46 -20.91
C ASP A 186 -8.56 -26.11 -20.36
N LEU A 187 -8.59 -27.40 -20.10
CA LEU A 187 -7.52 -28.16 -19.47
C LEU A 187 -6.75 -29.06 -20.48
N ASP A 188 -6.98 -28.86 -21.81
CA ASP A 188 -6.27 -29.60 -22.84
C ASP A 188 -4.85 -29.10 -23.11
#